data_b59a09316b9a4b664b241f99e3ccdcf1
#
_entry.id   b59a09316b9a4b664b241f99e3ccdcf1
#
_cell.length_a   1.000
_cell.length_b   1.000
_cell.length_c   1.000
_cell.angle_alpha   90.00
_cell.angle_beta   90.00
_cell.angle_gamma   90.00
#
_symmetry.space_group_name_H-M   'P 1'
#
loop_
_entity.id
_entity.type
_entity.pdbx_description
1 polymer ?
#
loop_
_entity_poly.entity_id
_entity_poly.type
_entity_poly.pdbx_seq_one_letter_code
_entity_poly.pdbx_strand_id
1 'polypeptide(L)'
;MVPTANGSRYLQQLCKHWSHNMAVEFDAREGRVTFPRDARGADWPGDALVTMTAREGALECRIDASVPGQLEGLKGAVARHLDRFAFREAPLTFEWVDAA
;
A
#
# COMPACT_ATOMS: atom_id res chain seq x y z
N MET A 1 -2.84 10.22 -3.16
CA MET A 1 -4.00 9.74 -3.95
C MET A 1 -3.54 9.18 -5.27
N VAL A 2 -4.13 8.09 -5.69
CA VAL A 2 -3.85 7.49 -6.98
C VAL A 2 -5.14 7.55 -7.81
N PRO A 3 -5.22 8.36 -8.88
CA PRO A 3 -6.42 8.43 -9.70
C PRO A 3 -6.73 7.09 -10.36
N THR A 4 -7.88 6.52 -10.07
CA THR A 4 -8.39 5.31 -10.70
C THR A 4 -9.86 5.10 -10.31
N ALA A 5 -10.66 4.57 -11.24
CA ALA A 5 -12.02 4.18 -10.95
C ALA A 5 -12.10 2.77 -10.31
N ASN A 6 -10.98 2.05 -10.23
CA ASN A 6 -10.91 0.65 -9.79
C ASN A 6 -10.21 0.46 -8.45
N GLY A 7 -10.16 1.50 -7.61
CA GLY A 7 -9.44 1.45 -6.34
C GLY A 7 -9.84 0.30 -5.44
N SER A 8 -11.14 0.04 -5.30
CA SER A 8 -11.63 -1.08 -4.49
C SER A 8 -11.11 -2.43 -4.98
N ARG A 9 -11.13 -2.65 -6.29
CA ARG A 9 -10.61 -3.89 -6.87
C ARG A 9 -9.13 -4.07 -6.55
N TYR A 10 -8.34 -3.01 -6.74
CA TYR A 10 -6.89 -3.09 -6.55
C TYR A 10 -6.50 -3.28 -5.10
N LEU A 11 -7.13 -2.56 -4.17
CA LEU A 11 -6.83 -2.74 -2.75
C LEU A 11 -7.19 -4.16 -2.28
N GLN A 12 -8.28 -4.72 -2.76
CA GLN A 12 -8.66 -6.08 -2.40
C GLN A 12 -7.67 -7.12 -2.95
N GLN A 13 -7.25 -6.95 -4.20
CA GLN A 13 -6.26 -7.85 -4.81
C GLN A 13 -4.92 -7.78 -4.07
N LEU A 14 -4.46 -6.58 -3.75
CA LEU A 14 -3.20 -6.40 -3.03
C LEU A 14 -3.27 -6.94 -1.60
N CYS A 15 -4.36 -6.68 -0.90
CA CYS A 15 -4.54 -7.19 0.46
C CYS A 15 -4.59 -8.72 0.49
N LYS A 16 -5.27 -9.35 -0.47
CA LYS A 16 -5.27 -10.81 -0.59
C LYS A 16 -3.87 -11.35 -0.82
N HIS A 17 -3.11 -10.71 -1.70
CA HIS A 17 -1.75 -11.11 -1.99
C HIS A 17 -0.87 -11.05 -0.75
N TRP A 18 -0.92 -9.94 -0.02
CA TRP A 18 -0.10 -9.75 1.17
C TRP A 18 -0.58 -10.54 2.39
N SER A 19 -1.84 -10.97 2.42
CA SER A 19 -2.38 -11.76 3.54
C SER A 19 -1.70 -13.10 3.73
N HIS A 20 -1.00 -13.60 2.70
CA HIS A 20 -0.24 -14.85 2.80
C HIS A 20 0.98 -14.74 3.72
N ASN A 21 1.51 -13.54 3.92
CA ASN A 21 2.77 -13.33 4.65
C ASN A 21 2.67 -12.30 5.78
N MET A 22 1.60 -11.54 5.84
CA MET A 22 1.49 -10.40 6.77
C MET A 22 0.10 -10.33 7.39
N ALA A 23 -0.01 -9.59 8.47
CA ALA A 23 -1.31 -9.31 9.08
C ALA A 23 -2.07 -8.31 8.20
N VAL A 24 -3.22 -8.72 7.68
CA VAL A 24 -4.04 -7.92 6.77
C VAL A 24 -5.49 -7.96 7.22
N GLU A 25 -6.12 -6.78 7.24
CA GLU A 25 -7.55 -6.63 7.42
C GLU A 25 -8.08 -5.79 6.28
N PHE A 26 -9.13 -6.24 5.59
CA PHE A 26 -9.67 -5.46 4.49
C PHE A 26 -11.13 -5.80 4.20
N ASP A 27 -11.80 -4.84 3.58
CA ASP A 27 -13.10 -5.01 2.93
C ASP A 27 -13.06 -4.29 1.57
N ALA A 28 -14.22 -4.08 0.96
CA ALA A 28 -14.28 -3.44 -0.36
C ALA A 28 -13.91 -1.95 -0.33
N ARG A 29 -13.86 -1.34 0.84
CA ARG A 29 -13.66 0.10 1.01
C ARG A 29 -12.29 0.47 1.55
N GLU A 30 -11.74 -0.34 2.45
CA GLU A 30 -10.49 -0.03 3.13
C GLU A 30 -9.70 -1.30 3.37
N GLY A 31 -8.37 -1.18 3.31
CA GLY A 31 -7.46 -2.25 3.64
C GLY A 31 -6.30 -1.75 4.50
N ARG A 32 -5.87 -2.57 5.45
CA ARG A 32 -4.72 -2.28 6.32
C ARG A 32 -3.78 -3.45 6.30
N VAL A 33 -2.51 -3.16 6.02
CA VAL A 33 -1.44 -4.16 5.98
C VAL A 33 -0.35 -3.75 6.94
N THR A 34 -0.03 -4.63 7.89
CA THR A 34 1.07 -4.41 8.83
C THR A 34 2.33 -5.08 8.29
N PHE A 35 3.35 -4.26 8.03
CA PHE A 35 4.66 -4.74 7.60
C PHE A 35 5.55 -4.90 8.82
N PRO A 36 5.93 -6.14 9.19
CA PRO A 36 6.82 -6.35 10.32
C PRO A 36 8.15 -5.63 10.14
N ARG A 37 8.72 -5.16 11.23
CA ARG A 37 10.01 -4.46 11.21
C ARG A 37 11.15 -5.28 10.62
N ASP A 38 11.05 -6.59 10.66
CA ASP A 38 12.06 -7.53 10.17
C ASP A 38 11.65 -8.21 8.85
N ALA A 39 10.63 -7.69 8.17
CA ALA A 39 10.18 -8.26 6.90
C ALA A 39 11.33 -8.34 5.90
N ARG A 40 11.48 -9.48 5.25
CA ARG A 40 12.52 -9.73 4.23
C ARG A 40 13.95 -9.51 4.75
N GLY A 41 14.20 -9.83 6.02
CA GLY A 41 15.53 -9.68 6.60
C GLY A 41 15.91 -8.26 6.97
N ALA A 42 14.99 -7.32 6.92
CA ALA A 42 15.23 -5.95 7.36
C ALA A 42 15.33 -5.89 8.89
N ASP A 43 15.86 -4.79 9.39
CA ASP A 43 15.96 -4.53 10.83
C ASP A 43 15.58 -3.08 11.09
N TRP A 44 14.28 -2.79 10.98
CA TRP A 44 13.75 -1.46 11.22
C TRP A 44 13.43 -1.26 12.71
N PRO A 45 13.40 -0.01 13.21
CA PRO A 45 13.04 0.27 14.61
C PRO A 45 11.64 -0.17 15.00
N GLY A 46 10.71 -0.20 14.06
CA GLY A 46 9.33 -0.59 14.32
C GLY A 46 8.62 -1.08 13.07
N ASP A 47 7.43 -1.63 13.26
CA ASP A 47 6.57 -2.05 12.17
C ASP A 47 6.05 -0.84 11.39
N ALA A 48 5.62 -1.07 10.16
CA ALA A 48 4.97 -0.06 9.36
C ALA A 48 3.55 -0.48 9.03
N LEU A 49 2.68 0.51 8.79
CA LEU A 49 1.29 0.29 8.43
C LEU A 49 1.00 0.94 7.09
N VAL A 50 0.44 0.16 6.17
CA VAL A 50 -0.07 0.67 4.91
C VAL A 50 -1.59 0.62 4.97
N THR A 51 -2.24 1.75 4.79
CA THR A 51 -3.70 1.87 4.75
C THR A 51 -4.12 2.32 3.36
N MET A 52 -5.04 1.58 2.76
CA MET A 52 -5.60 1.93 1.46
C MET A 52 -7.10 2.16 1.61
N THR A 53 -7.60 3.25 1.05
CA THR A 53 -9.02 3.59 1.10
C THR A 53 -9.51 3.89 -0.31
N ALA A 54 -10.54 3.17 -0.73
CA ALA A 54 -11.17 3.42 -2.04
C ALA A 54 -12.07 4.66 -1.93
N ARG A 55 -11.76 5.66 -2.74
CA ARG A 55 -12.53 6.89 -2.87
C ARG A 55 -13.19 6.93 -4.24
N GLU A 56 -14.14 7.82 -4.42
CA GLU A 56 -14.69 8.06 -5.74
C GLU A 56 -13.60 8.60 -6.66
N GLY A 57 -13.29 7.84 -7.72
CA GLY A 57 -12.29 8.23 -8.70
C GLY A 57 -10.83 8.15 -8.24
N ALA A 58 -10.55 7.59 -7.05
CA ALA A 58 -9.17 7.51 -6.56
C ALA A 58 -8.99 6.40 -5.54
N LEU A 59 -7.75 5.95 -5.40
CA LEU A 59 -7.31 5.10 -4.30
C LEU A 59 -6.37 5.92 -3.42
N GLU A 60 -6.72 6.07 -2.15
CA GLU A 60 -5.87 6.73 -1.17
C GLU A 60 -4.96 5.70 -0.53
N CYS A 61 -3.66 5.94 -0.58
CA CYS A 61 -2.65 5.09 0.07
C CYS A 61 -1.92 5.91 1.13
N ARG A 62 -1.90 5.39 2.35
CA ARG A 62 -1.18 6.00 3.46
C ARG A 62 -0.16 5.01 4.00
N ILE A 63 1.05 5.51 4.25
CA ILE A 63 2.12 4.71 4.83
C ILE A 63 2.59 5.37 6.12
N ASP A 64 2.49 4.65 7.22
CA ASP A 64 3.02 5.06 8.52
C ASP A 64 4.23 4.19 8.81
N ALA A 65 5.42 4.75 8.64
CA ALA A 65 6.69 4.03 8.80
C ALA A 65 7.46 4.54 10.01
N SER A 66 8.37 3.72 10.54
CA SER A 66 9.16 4.06 11.72
C SER A 66 10.31 5.01 11.41
N VAL A 67 10.87 4.94 10.20
CA VAL A 67 11.98 5.81 9.75
C VAL A 67 11.85 6.09 8.26
N PRO A 68 12.50 7.17 7.75
CA PRO A 68 12.43 7.53 6.32
C PRO A 68 12.89 6.43 5.36
N GLY A 69 13.90 5.66 5.71
CA GLY A 69 14.38 4.56 4.85
C GLY A 69 13.34 3.48 4.65
N GLN A 70 12.61 3.13 5.70
CA GLN A 70 11.50 2.18 5.63
C GLN A 70 10.38 2.74 4.76
N LEU A 71 10.06 4.02 4.93
CA LEU A 71 9.03 4.70 4.15
C LEU A 71 9.33 4.66 2.65
N GLU A 72 10.55 4.98 2.25
CA GLU A 72 10.94 4.96 0.84
C GLU A 72 10.84 3.56 0.23
N GLY A 73 11.26 2.53 0.98
CA GLY A 73 11.13 1.16 0.53
C GLY A 73 9.68 0.76 0.32
N LEU A 74 8.78 1.17 1.23
CA LEU A 74 7.35 0.85 1.14
C LEU A 74 6.66 1.61 0.02
N LYS A 75 7.03 2.85 -0.24
CA LYS A 75 6.50 3.59 -1.40
C LYS A 75 6.76 2.80 -2.68
N GLY A 76 7.98 2.30 -2.86
CA GLY A 76 8.31 1.47 -4.02
C GLY A 76 7.54 0.16 -4.06
N ALA A 77 7.42 -0.52 -2.91
CA ALA A 77 6.69 -1.78 -2.84
C ALA A 77 5.21 -1.60 -3.18
N VAL A 78 4.56 -0.59 -2.62
CA VAL A 78 3.15 -0.29 -2.89
C VAL A 78 2.96 0.02 -4.38
N ALA A 79 3.79 0.90 -4.93
CA ALA A 79 3.68 1.30 -6.34
C ALA A 79 3.85 0.11 -7.29
N ARG A 80 4.89 -0.70 -7.08
CA ARG A 80 5.15 -1.86 -7.94
C ARG A 80 4.04 -2.88 -7.90
N HIS A 81 3.50 -3.17 -6.72
CA HIS A 81 2.44 -4.15 -6.58
C HIS A 81 1.12 -3.66 -7.16
N LEU A 82 0.78 -2.40 -6.93
CA LEU A 82 -0.44 -1.84 -7.52
C LEU A 82 -0.35 -1.81 -9.04
N ASP A 83 0.79 -1.42 -9.61
CA ASP A 83 0.98 -1.42 -11.06
C ASP A 83 0.84 -2.84 -11.64
N ARG A 84 1.28 -3.84 -10.91
CA ARG A 84 1.17 -5.24 -11.34
C ARG A 84 -0.30 -5.67 -11.45
N PHE A 85 -1.13 -5.31 -10.48
CA PHE A 85 -2.56 -5.65 -10.51
C PHE A 85 -3.34 -4.74 -11.46
N ALA A 86 -2.91 -3.50 -11.60
CA ALA A 86 -3.55 -2.49 -12.44
C ALA A 86 -2.89 -2.41 -13.83
N PHE A 87 -2.45 -3.50 -14.38
CA PHE A 87 -1.62 -3.51 -15.61
C PHE A 87 -2.28 -2.79 -16.79
N ARG A 88 -3.61 -2.69 -16.82
CA ARG A 88 -4.32 -1.98 -17.88
C ARG A 88 -4.27 -0.47 -17.75
N GLU A 89 -3.96 0.02 -16.55
CA GLU A 89 -3.85 1.45 -16.26
C GLU A 89 -2.40 1.86 -15.93
N ALA A 90 -1.50 0.88 -15.81
CA ALA A 90 -0.13 1.15 -15.40
C ALA A 90 0.65 1.94 -16.47
N PRO A 91 1.58 2.81 -16.05
CA PRO A 91 1.88 3.07 -14.66
C PRO A 91 0.82 3.99 -14.02
N LEU A 92 0.42 3.64 -12.81
CA LEU A 92 -0.46 4.52 -12.02
C LEU A 92 0.33 5.74 -11.56
N THR A 93 -0.35 6.86 -11.42
CA THR A 93 0.29 8.09 -10.95
C THR A 93 0.26 8.16 -9.44
N PHE A 94 1.44 8.20 -8.81
CA PHE A 94 1.58 8.32 -7.37
C PHE A 94 2.14 9.70 -7.02
N GLU A 95 1.36 10.49 -6.29
CA GLU A 95 1.82 11.74 -5.73
C GLU A 95 1.88 11.60 -4.22
N TRP A 96 3.08 11.37 -3.71
CA TRP A 96 3.29 11.21 -2.28
C TRP A 96 3.47 12.56 -1.61
N VAL A 97 2.73 12.79 -0.53
CA VAL A 97 2.87 13.98 0.30
C VAL A 97 3.04 13.55 1.74
N ASP A 98 3.81 14.30 2.51
CA ASP A 98 3.99 14.02 3.92
C ASP A 98 2.72 14.38 4.68
N ALA A 99 2.28 13.45 5.55
CA ALA A 99 1.19 13.71 6.46
C ALA A 99 1.70 14.61 7.59
N ALA A 100 1.03 15.72 7.79
CA ALA A 100 1.41 16.64 8.85
C ALA A 100 0.95 16.16 10.22
#